data_b64d345daee6269c35b71f7c8f3b3fa1
#
_entry.id   b64d345daee6269c35b71f7c8f3b3fa1
#
_cell.length_a   1.000
_cell.length_b   1.000
_cell.length_c   1.000
_cell.angle_alpha   90.00
_cell.angle_beta   90.00
_cell.angle_gamma   90.00
#
_symmetry.space_group_name_H-M   'P 1'
#
loop_
_entity.id
_entity.type
_entity.pdbx_description
1 polymer ?
#
loop_
_entity_poly.entity_id
_entity_poly.type
_entity_poly.pdbx_seq_one_letter_code
_entity_poly.pdbx_strand_id
1 'polypeptide(L)'
;FTTIHNYVDVNTMILRKGAVSAKKDERLLIPMNMRDGSLICTGLGNEDWNCSAPHGAGRLMSRKDAFDSFTLSAFEKSMEGIFTTSVARDTIDECPMVYKPMEEIMNNIKETVIVEKIIKPIYNFKASENAGGKKRGKE
;
A
#
# COMPACT_ATOMS: atom_id res chain seq x y z
N PHE A 1 -0.89 -11.15 -13.40
CA PHE A 1 -2.23 -10.63 -13.10
C PHE A 1 -2.14 -9.17 -12.65
N THR A 2 -3.25 -8.45 -12.75
CA THR A 2 -3.35 -7.03 -12.40
C THR A 2 -4.39 -6.88 -11.31
N THR A 3 -4.09 -6.06 -10.31
CA THR A 3 -5.03 -5.66 -9.25
C THR A 3 -5.32 -4.19 -9.40
N ILE A 4 -6.60 -3.83 -9.50
CA ILE A 4 -7.06 -2.46 -9.69
C ILE A 4 -7.83 -2.01 -8.46
N HIS A 5 -7.56 -0.81 -7.98
CA HIS A 5 -8.33 -0.13 -6.95
C HIS A 5 -8.85 1.21 -7.49
N ASN A 6 -9.89 1.77 -6.89
CA ASN A 6 -10.53 3.02 -7.34
C ASN A 6 -11.17 2.90 -8.74
N TYR A 7 -12.18 2.06 -8.86
CA TYR A 7 -12.93 1.87 -10.10
C TYR A 7 -14.39 1.49 -9.83
N VAL A 8 -15.21 1.61 -10.86
CA VAL A 8 -16.59 1.10 -10.87
C VAL A 8 -16.61 -0.22 -11.66
N ASP A 9 -17.04 -1.29 -11.01
CA ASP A 9 -17.37 -2.54 -11.69
C ASP A 9 -18.78 -2.42 -12.27
N VAL A 10 -18.87 -2.13 -13.55
CA VAL A 10 -20.16 -1.88 -14.25
C VAL A 10 -21.04 -3.12 -14.35
N ASN A 11 -20.48 -4.31 -14.24
CA ASN A 11 -21.25 -5.56 -14.30
C ASN A 11 -21.97 -5.85 -12.98
N THR A 12 -21.38 -5.47 -11.86
CA THR A 12 -21.93 -5.68 -10.51
C THR A 12 -22.41 -4.38 -9.86
N MET A 13 -22.20 -3.24 -10.53
CA MET A 13 -22.51 -1.89 -10.02
C MET A 13 -21.86 -1.57 -8.67
N ILE A 14 -20.66 -2.14 -8.43
CA ILE A 14 -19.91 -1.91 -7.20
C ILE A 14 -18.83 -0.86 -7.46
N LEU A 15 -18.87 0.24 -6.69
CA LEU A 15 -17.80 1.23 -6.62
C LEU A 15 -16.76 0.78 -5.58
N ARG A 16 -15.52 0.61 -6.02
CA ARG A 16 -14.37 0.35 -5.14
C ARG A 16 -13.46 1.57 -5.09
N LYS A 17 -13.23 2.08 -3.87
CA LYS A 17 -12.27 3.14 -3.60
C LYS A 17 -11.46 2.76 -2.37
N GLY A 18 -10.14 2.63 -2.52
CA GLY A 18 -9.30 2.10 -1.45
C GLY A 18 -9.57 0.61 -1.16
N ALA A 19 -10.17 -0.08 -2.12
CA ALA A 19 -10.49 -1.50 -2.06
C ALA A 19 -10.23 -2.15 -3.43
N VAL A 20 -9.94 -3.45 -3.42
CA VAL A 20 -9.73 -4.27 -4.61
C VAL A 20 -10.79 -5.36 -4.69
N SER A 21 -10.99 -5.90 -5.89
CA SER A 21 -11.84 -7.09 -6.07
C SER A 21 -11.21 -8.30 -5.39
N ALA A 22 -12.04 -9.08 -4.71
CA ALA A 22 -11.68 -10.34 -4.07
C ALA A 22 -12.80 -11.37 -4.29
N LYS A 23 -13.27 -11.48 -5.54
CA LYS A 23 -14.24 -12.50 -5.95
C LYS A 23 -13.67 -13.89 -5.65
N LYS A 24 -14.53 -14.87 -5.56
CA LYS A 24 -14.09 -16.25 -5.30
C LYS A 24 -13.03 -16.70 -6.31
N ASP A 25 -11.94 -17.23 -5.80
CA ASP A 25 -10.79 -17.74 -6.55
C ASP A 25 -10.04 -16.66 -7.39
N GLU A 26 -10.35 -15.39 -7.21
CA GLU A 26 -9.64 -14.27 -7.86
C GLU A 26 -8.30 -14.02 -7.17
N ARG A 27 -7.22 -13.94 -7.96
CA ARG A 27 -5.90 -13.55 -7.44
C ARG A 27 -5.79 -12.03 -7.34
N LEU A 28 -5.27 -11.58 -6.21
CA LEU A 28 -5.07 -10.15 -5.95
C LEU A 28 -3.78 -9.89 -5.17
N LEU A 29 -3.34 -8.64 -5.22
CA LEU A 29 -2.15 -8.15 -4.52
C LEU A 29 -2.57 -7.10 -3.50
N ILE A 30 -2.07 -7.22 -2.27
CA ILE A 30 -2.23 -6.22 -1.21
C ILE A 30 -0.85 -5.71 -0.82
N PRO A 31 -0.39 -4.56 -1.33
CA PRO A 31 0.89 -3.98 -0.95
C PRO A 31 0.86 -3.44 0.48
N MET A 32 1.91 -3.69 1.23
CA MET A 32 2.07 -3.20 2.60
C MET A 32 2.83 -1.88 2.63
N ASN A 33 4.13 -1.94 2.59
CA ASN A 33 5.02 -0.78 2.60
C ASN A 33 6.36 -1.13 1.97
N MET A 34 7.30 -0.17 1.96
CA MET A 34 8.61 -0.31 1.30
C MET A 34 9.49 -1.43 1.87
N ARG A 35 9.29 -1.82 3.14
CA ARG A 35 10.07 -2.84 3.84
C ARG A 35 9.39 -4.20 3.85
N ASP A 36 8.11 -4.21 4.19
CA ASP A 36 7.39 -5.45 4.49
C ASP A 36 6.90 -6.15 3.21
N GLY A 37 6.80 -5.40 2.09
CA GLY A 37 6.50 -5.95 0.78
C GLY A 37 5.02 -6.01 0.46
N SER A 38 4.53 -7.15 -0.02
CA SER A 38 3.14 -7.32 -0.45
C SER A 38 2.63 -8.72 -0.20
N LEU A 39 1.32 -8.85 -0.05
CA LEU A 39 0.63 -10.13 0.07
C LEU A 39 0.08 -10.54 -1.30
N ILE A 40 0.36 -11.75 -1.75
CA ILE A 40 -0.36 -12.39 -2.84
C ILE A 40 -1.47 -13.20 -2.21
N CYS A 41 -2.71 -12.94 -2.64
CA CYS A 41 -3.91 -13.49 -2.04
C CYS A 41 -4.84 -14.08 -3.08
N THR A 42 -5.72 -14.97 -2.62
CA THR A 42 -6.88 -15.47 -3.36
C THR A 42 -8.16 -15.02 -2.66
N GLY A 43 -9.08 -14.40 -3.39
CA GLY A 43 -10.35 -13.92 -2.90
C GLY A 43 -11.29 -15.04 -2.46
N LEU A 44 -12.04 -14.82 -1.40
CA LEU A 44 -13.05 -15.75 -0.87
C LEU A 44 -14.45 -15.47 -1.44
N GLY A 45 -14.65 -14.34 -2.10
CA GLY A 45 -15.97 -13.94 -2.64
C GLY A 45 -16.98 -13.64 -1.55
N ASN A 46 -16.54 -13.12 -0.40
CA ASN A 46 -17.42 -12.82 0.71
C ASN A 46 -18.34 -11.63 0.37
N GLU A 47 -19.64 -11.89 0.28
CA GLU A 47 -20.66 -10.92 -0.12
C GLU A 47 -20.90 -9.84 0.96
N ASP A 48 -20.68 -10.13 2.23
CA ASP A 48 -20.78 -9.15 3.33
C ASP A 48 -19.77 -8.02 3.17
N TRP A 49 -18.68 -8.28 2.44
CA TRP A 49 -17.64 -7.32 2.08
C TRP A 49 -17.69 -6.91 0.60
N ASN A 50 -18.84 -7.08 -0.07
CA ASN A 50 -18.99 -6.81 -1.52
C ASN A 50 -17.91 -7.49 -2.36
N CYS A 51 -17.53 -8.72 -2.03
CA CYS A 51 -16.45 -9.46 -2.67
C CYS A 51 -15.20 -8.59 -2.84
N SER A 52 -14.78 -7.91 -1.77
CA SER A 52 -13.68 -6.93 -1.80
C SER A 52 -12.69 -7.18 -0.67
N ALA A 53 -11.46 -6.68 -0.86
CA ALA A 53 -10.39 -6.68 0.12
C ALA A 53 -9.70 -5.30 0.17
N PRO A 54 -8.91 -4.98 1.20
CA PRO A 54 -8.12 -3.76 1.26
C PRO A 54 -7.16 -3.66 0.08
N HIS A 55 -6.96 -2.44 -0.44
CA HIS A 55 -5.98 -2.20 -1.51
C HIS A 55 -4.54 -2.08 -1.00
N GLY A 56 -4.32 -2.08 0.29
CA GLY A 56 -3.01 -1.93 0.94
C GLY A 56 -3.13 -1.89 2.45
N ALA A 57 -2.00 -1.68 3.13
CA ALA A 57 -1.94 -1.67 4.59
C ALA A 57 -2.77 -0.56 5.26
N GLY A 58 -3.02 0.54 4.56
CA GLY A 58 -3.58 1.73 5.17
C GLY A 58 -2.56 2.48 6.04
N ARG A 59 -2.79 3.77 6.23
CA ARG A 59 -1.90 4.65 6.99
C ARG A 59 -2.41 4.80 8.42
N LEU A 60 -1.47 4.91 9.36
CA LEU A 60 -1.76 5.23 10.76
C LEU A 60 -1.94 6.75 10.96
N MET A 61 -1.40 7.56 10.05
CA MET A 61 -1.39 9.00 10.15
C MET A 61 -1.41 9.68 8.77
N SER A 62 -1.69 10.98 8.75
CA SER A 62 -1.62 11.79 7.54
C SER A 62 -0.18 11.92 7.04
N ARG A 63 -0.01 12.35 5.75
CA ARG A 63 1.32 12.64 5.20
C ARG A 63 2.03 13.73 6.01
N LYS A 64 1.29 14.79 6.38
CA LYS A 64 1.84 15.89 7.17
C LYS A 64 2.34 15.40 8.53
N ASP A 65 1.52 14.64 9.26
CA ASP A 65 1.90 14.13 10.58
C ASP A 65 3.11 13.20 10.51
N ALA A 66 3.28 12.47 9.39
CA ALA A 66 4.46 11.64 9.17
C ALA A 66 5.75 12.46 9.09
N PHE A 67 5.73 13.60 8.38
CA PHE A 67 6.88 14.52 8.33
C PHE A 67 7.21 15.12 9.69
N ASP A 68 6.19 15.38 10.51
CA ASP A 68 6.36 15.95 11.86
C ASP A 68 6.80 14.88 12.89
N SER A 69 6.50 13.60 12.64
CA SER A 69 6.69 12.50 13.60
C SER A 69 7.98 11.72 13.39
N PHE A 70 8.50 11.65 12.17
CA PHE A 70 9.64 10.79 11.85
C PHE A 70 10.84 11.57 11.32
N THR A 71 12.03 11.10 11.68
CA THR A 71 13.30 11.64 11.18
C THR A 71 13.82 10.82 10.00
N LEU A 72 14.66 11.42 9.16
CA LEU A 72 15.33 10.69 8.10
C LEU A 72 16.16 9.51 8.64
N SER A 73 16.86 9.70 9.75
CA SER A 73 17.66 8.63 10.37
C SER A 73 16.79 7.45 10.85
N ALA A 74 15.60 7.71 11.40
CA ALA A 74 14.67 6.64 11.76
C ALA A 74 14.16 5.90 10.49
N PHE A 75 13.92 6.64 9.41
CA PHE A 75 13.55 6.04 8.14
C PHE A 75 14.68 5.16 7.57
N GLU A 76 15.91 5.68 7.50
CA GLU A 76 17.09 4.93 7.07
C GLU A 76 17.23 3.62 7.85
N LYS A 77 17.18 3.70 9.18
CA LYS A 77 17.27 2.53 10.07
C LYS A 77 16.14 1.52 9.81
N SER A 78 14.92 1.99 9.54
CA SER A 78 13.77 1.11 9.27
C SER A 78 13.90 0.35 7.95
N MET A 79 14.76 0.84 7.04
CA MET A 79 14.98 0.26 5.70
C MET A 79 16.27 -0.58 5.63
N GLU A 80 16.96 -0.81 6.74
CA GLU A 80 18.15 -1.67 6.76
C GLU A 80 17.87 -3.04 6.13
N GLY A 81 18.74 -3.46 5.22
CA GLY A 81 18.60 -4.71 4.48
C GLY A 81 17.70 -4.65 3.24
N ILE A 82 17.08 -3.51 2.95
CA ILE A 82 16.28 -3.29 1.74
C ILE A 82 16.99 -2.26 0.85
N PHE A 83 17.32 -2.66 -0.39
CA PHE A 83 17.92 -1.73 -1.32
C PHE A 83 16.88 -0.74 -1.86
N THR A 84 17.17 0.55 -1.77
CA THR A 84 16.31 1.63 -2.27
C THR A 84 17.11 2.91 -2.50
N THR A 85 16.69 3.69 -3.49
CA THR A 85 17.19 5.05 -3.75
C THR A 85 16.19 6.11 -3.29
N SER A 86 15.13 5.72 -2.59
CA SER A 86 14.00 6.59 -2.25
C SER A 86 13.90 6.91 -0.75
N VAL A 87 14.97 6.70 0.02
CA VAL A 87 15.02 7.15 1.43
C VAL A 87 15.60 8.55 1.44
N ALA A 88 14.72 9.54 1.56
CA ALA A 88 15.06 10.95 1.55
C ALA A 88 14.08 11.76 2.42
N ARG A 89 14.39 13.03 2.68
CA ARG A 89 13.54 13.90 3.50
C ARG A 89 12.15 14.10 2.91
N ASP A 90 12.04 14.19 1.59
CA ASP A 90 10.81 14.41 0.85
C ASP A 90 9.97 13.16 0.63
N THR A 91 10.44 11.99 1.11
CA THR A 91 9.73 10.72 1.09
C THR A 91 9.51 10.12 2.49
N ILE A 92 9.73 10.89 3.56
CA ILE A 92 9.50 10.45 4.95
C ILE A 92 8.06 9.95 5.16
N ASP A 93 7.10 10.53 4.47
CA ASP A 93 5.70 10.13 4.53
C ASP A 93 5.44 8.72 3.95
N GLU A 94 6.40 8.12 3.26
CA GLU A 94 6.34 6.76 2.76
C GLU A 94 7.13 5.76 3.63
N CYS A 95 7.70 6.20 4.76
CA CYS A 95 8.44 5.30 5.63
C CYS A 95 7.54 4.17 6.20
N PRO A 96 8.09 2.97 6.45
CA PRO A 96 7.31 1.83 6.93
C PRO A 96 6.48 2.08 8.18
N MET A 97 6.96 2.93 9.09
CA MET A 97 6.29 3.24 10.36
C MET A 97 5.00 4.03 10.22
N VAL A 98 4.72 4.59 9.05
CA VAL A 98 3.47 5.33 8.75
C VAL A 98 2.29 4.40 8.51
N TYR A 99 2.58 3.14 8.20
CA TYR A 99 1.57 2.15 7.80
C TYR A 99 1.23 1.20 8.93
N LYS A 100 0.03 0.66 8.89
CA LYS A 100 -0.39 -0.40 9.80
C LYS A 100 0.52 -1.62 9.68
N PRO A 101 0.82 -2.30 10.80
CA PRO A 101 1.61 -3.54 10.77
C PRO A 101 0.97 -4.61 9.88
N MET A 102 1.80 -5.36 9.14
CA MET A 102 1.33 -6.45 8.28
C MET A 102 0.50 -7.48 9.05
N GLU A 103 0.89 -7.82 10.28
CA GLU A 103 0.18 -8.77 11.12
C GLU A 103 -1.25 -8.32 11.42
N GLU A 104 -1.46 -7.03 11.73
CA GLU A 104 -2.79 -6.46 11.93
C GLU A 104 -3.66 -6.63 10.68
N ILE A 105 -3.09 -6.31 9.50
CA ILE A 105 -3.80 -6.48 8.24
C ILE A 105 -4.17 -7.93 7.99
N MET A 106 -3.20 -8.85 8.11
CA MET A 106 -3.42 -10.29 7.92
C MET A 106 -4.51 -10.85 8.86
N ASN A 107 -4.59 -10.35 10.07
CA ASN A 107 -5.64 -10.76 11.02
C ASN A 107 -7.03 -10.26 10.60
N ASN A 108 -7.12 -9.09 10.02
CA ASN A 108 -8.39 -8.45 9.67
C ASN A 108 -8.94 -8.86 8.28
N ILE A 109 -8.14 -9.48 7.42
CA ILE A 109 -8.55 -9.83 6.05
C ILE A 109 -8.96 -11.31 5.88
N LYS A 110 -8.91 -12.09 6.94
CA LYS A 110 -9.17 -13.56 6.92
C LYS A 110 -10.53 -13.94 6.35
N GLU A 111 -11.51 -13.07 6.48
CA GLU A 111 -12.87 -13.29 5.96
C GLU A 111 -12.99 -12.92 4.47
N THR A 112 -12.03 -12.22 3.90
CA THR A 112 -12.11 -11.72 2.52
C THR A 112 -11.15 -12.41 1.57
N VAL A 113 -9.98 -12.87 2.08
CA VAL A 113 -8.95 -13.51 1.26
C VAL A 113 -8.20 -14.60 2.02
N ILE A 114 -7.60 -15.51 1.26
CA ILE A 114 -6.54 -16.41 1.70
C ILE A 114 -5.20 -15.79 1.29
N VAL A 115 -4.30 -15.59 2.25
CA VAL A 115 -2.92 -15.16 1.97
C VAL A 115 -2.11 -16.38 1.52
N GLU A 116 -1.70 -16.39 0.26
CA GLU A 116 -0.92 -17.50 -0.32
C GLU A 116 0.58 -17.31 -0.11
N LYS A 117 1.04 -16.06 -0.26
CA LYS A 117 2.46 -15.74 -0.23
C LYS A 117 2.73 -14.31 0.19
N ILE A 118 3.78 -14.13 0.98
CA ILE A 118 4.38 -12.82 1.26
C ILE A 118 5.59 -12.65 0.34
N ILE A 119 5.59 -11.61 -0.46
CA ILE A 119 6.73 -11.24 -1.31
C ILE A 119 7.42 -10.01 -0.74
N LYS A 120 8.74 -10.08 -0.63
CA LYS A 120 9.57 -8.95 -0.16
C LYS A 120 10.18 -8.22 -1.33
N PRO A 121 10.36 -6.89 -1.22
CA PRO A 121 11.00 -6.12 -2.26
C PRO A 121 12.51 -6.44 -2.30
N ILE A 122 13.05 -6.55 -3.48
CA ILE A 122 14.50 -6.57 -3.73
C ILE A 122 15.01 -5.17 -4.06
N TYR A 123 14.13 -4.27 -4.49
CA TYR A 123 14.36 -2.86 -4.76
C TYR A 123 13.07 -2.08 -4.60
N ASN A 124 13.16 -0.87 -4.03
CA ASN A 124 12.05 0.07 -3.96
C ASN A 124 12.38 1.38 -4.66
N PHE A 125 11.40 1.89 -5.39
CA PHE A 125 11.40 3.23 -5.94
C PHE A 125 10.10 3.94 -5.55
N LYS A 126 10.23 5.16 -5.02
CA LYS A 126 9.10 6.06 -4.73
C LYS A 126 9.33 7.39 -5.42
N ALA A 127 8.30 7.88 -6.08
CA ALA A 127 8.33 9.24 -6.61
C ALA A 127 8.24 10.23 -5.45
N SER A 128 9.07 11.26 -5.49
CA SER A 128 8.95 12.43 -4.62
C SER A 128 7.90 13.38 -5.20
N GLU A 129 7.00 13.92 -4.37
CA GLU A 129 6.03 14.93 -4.80
C GLU A 129 6.72 16.21 -5.33
N ASN A 130 7.96 16.45 -4.92
CA ASN A 130 8.75 17.61 -5.36
C ASN A 130 9.52 17.39 -6.67
N ALA A 131 9.58 16.18 -7.22
CA ALA A 131 10.32 15.88 -8.44
C ALA A 131 9.68 16.46 -9.72
N GLY A 132 8.44 17.00 -9.64
CA GLY A 132 7.71 17.61 -10.76
C GLY A 132 7.57 19.14 -10.72
N GLY A 133 8.01 19.79 -9.66
CA GLY A 133 7.77 21.22 -9.43
C GLY A 133 8.84 22.14 -9.96
N LYS A 134 9.11 22.17 -11.29
CA LYS A 134 9.61 23.40 -11.89
C LYS A 134 8.50 24.44 -11.82
N LYS A 135 8.60 25.40 -10.87
CA LYS A 135 7.82 26.63 -10.89
C LYS A 135 7.96 27.24 -12.29
N ARG A 136 6.90 27.23 -13.08
CA ARG A 136 6.79 28.12 -14.24
C ARG A 136 6.86 29.53 -13.67
N GLY A 137 7.98 30.21 -13.97
CA GLY A 137 8.12 31.63 -13.68
C GLY A 137 6.94 32.36 -14.27
N LYS A 138 6.34 33.24 -13.46
CA LYS A 138 5.46 34.30 -13.96
C LYS A 138 6.38 35.29 -14.70
N GLU A 139 6.23 35.36 -16.00
CA GLU A 139 6.47 36.57 -16.78
C GLU A 139 5.20 37.42 -16.75
#